data_e669c0787eeaa1703342aa4bc2f1b9f5
#
_entry.id   e669c0787eeaa1703342aa4bc2f1b9f5
#
_cell.length_a   1.000
_cell.length_b   1.000
_cell.length_c   1.000
_cell.angle_alpha   90.00
_cell.angle_beta   90.00
_cell.angle_gamma   90.00
#
_symmetry.space_group_name_H-M   'P 1'
#
loop_
_entity.id
_entity.type
_entity.pdbx_description
1 polymer ?
#
loop_
_entity_poly.entity_id
_entity_poly.type
_entity_poly.pdbx_seq_one_letter_code
_entity_poly.pdbx_strand_id
1 'polypeptide(L)'
;MPSILSICFALVIGWFSMQDQFAEARGHFRTLVGGKQEAGRVTIAHQVYAAYRRYDSAQLQRLVQRAQEYNPVIKEAAKEFDIDPNLLQGIAATESSFLPRDSIDGGHGLFQITKVPKAVVEQAGRHLSEHQLSLHNPRHNAFLAAATFKYYLAEMNDDLFLGLLAYNIGPANGGLRFIMQQYGATDFVTIQPYLQLLPRDYPIRVLSYSLAFRLWQKEGKLLAYEEGKNALHIQHIGIPGLLADF
;
A
#
# COMPACT_ATOMS: atom_id res chain seq x y z
N MET A 1 44.50 -37.73 16.10
CA MET A 1 44.10 -36.64 15.21
C MET A 1 43.04 -37.16 14.24
N PRO A 2 41.82 -36.61 14.18
CA PRO A 2 40.88 -37.05 13.17
C PRO A 2 41.43 -36.74 11.78
N SER A 3 41.23 -37.62 10.83
CA SER A 3 41.71 -37.44 9.45
C SER A 3 40.96 -36.28 8.80
N ILE A 4 41.62 -35.57 7.88
CA ILE A 4 41.01 -34.50 7.09
C ILE A 4 39.73 -34.94 6.39
N LEU A 5 39.69 -36.22 5.97
CA LEU A 5 38.50 -36.85 5.40
C LEU A 5 37.31 -36.88 6.37
N SER A 6 37.54 -37.17 7.65
CA SER A 6 36.46 -37.20 8.67
C SER A 6 35.88 -35.81 8.95
N ILE A 7 36.71 -34.77 8.91
CA ILE A 7 36.28 -33.38 9.07
C ILE A 7 35.48 -32.92 7.85
N CYS A 8 35.93 -33.24 6.64
CA CYS A 8 35.16 -32.89 5.42
C CYS A 8 33.82 -33.62 5.36
N PHE A 9 33.74 -34.88 5.80
CA PHE A 9 32.49 -35.63 5.82
C PHE A 9 31.50 -35.07 6.85
N ALA A 10 31.96 -34.64 8.02
CA ALA A 10 31.15 -34.02 9.04
C ALA A 10 30.61 -32.65 8.58
N LEU A 11 31.42 -31.85 7.87
CA LEU A 11 31.00 -30.56 7.31
C LEU A 11 29.96 -30.72 6.19
N VAL A 12 30.10 -31.76 5.34
CA VAL A 12 29.12 -32.04 4.28
C VAL A 12 27.79 -32.52 4.86
N ILE A 13 27.80 -33.41 5.86
CA ILE A 13 26.59 -33.85 6.56
C ILE A 13 25.91 -32.68 7.28
N GLY A 14 26.68 -31.82 7.94
CA GLY A 14 26.17 -30.62 8.60
C GLY A 14 25.51 -29.65 7.61
N TRP A 15 26.10 -29.50 6.41
CA TRP A 15 25.54 -28.64 5.35
C TRP A 15 24.22 -29.20 4.81
N PHE A 16 24.12 -30.51 4.53
CA PHE A 16 22.87 -31.13 4.09
C PHE A 16 21.78 -31.04 5.16
N SER A 17 22.12 -31.30 6.42
CA SER A 17 21.18 -31.15 7.55
C SER A 17 20.65 -29.73 7.71
N MET A 18 21.50 -28.71 7.52
CA MET A 18 21.03 -27.31 7.52
C MET A 18 20.14 -26.99 6.33
N GLN A 19 20.46 -27.47 5.14
CA GLN A 19 19.62 -27.24 3.95
C GLN A 19 18.24 -27.89 4.10
N ASP A 20 18.16 -29.09 4.68
CA ASP A 20 16.90 -29.77 4.95
C ASP A 20 16.07 -29.04 5.99
N GLN A 21 16.68 -28.54 7.06
CA GLN A 21 15.99 -27.71 8.07
C GLN A 21 15.47 -26.40 7.47
N PHE A 22 16.22 -25.74 6.61
CA PHE A 22 15.75 -24.54 5.89
C PHE A 22 14.66 -24.87 4.86
N ALA A 23 14.69 -26.04 4.23
CA ALA A 23 13.64 -26.50 3.32
C ALA A 23 12.36 -26.81 4.08
N GLU A 24 12.48 -27.47 5.23
CA GLU A 24 11.38 -27.78 6.14
C GLU A 24 10.77 -26.51 6.74
N ALA A 25 11.59 -25.58 7.24
CA ALA A 25 11.13 -24.28 7.72
C ALA A 25 10.40 -23.48 6.64
N ARG A 26 10.89 -23.48 5.38
CA ARG A 26 10.20 -22.86 4.24
C ARG A 26 8.89 -23.58 3.91
N GLY A 27 8.83 -24.90 4.05
CA GLY A 27 7.62 -25.68 3.88
C GLY A 27 6.57 -25.33 4.93
N HIS A 28 6.95 -25.27 6.20
CA HIS A 28 6.09 -24.85 7.30
C HIS A 28 5.62 -23.41 7.14
N PHE A 29 6.51 -22.50 6.75
CA PHE A 29 6.17 -21.11 6.49
C PHE A 29 5.11 -20.97 5.38
N ARG A 30 5.28 -21.71 4.26
CA ARG A 30 4.29 -21.75 3.17
C ARG A 30 2.93 -22.32 3.63
N THR A 31 2.93 -23.29 4.51
CA THR A 31 1.70 -23.89 5.04
C THR A 31 0.99 -22.95 6.00
N LEU A 32 1.75 -22.25 6.85
CA LEU A 32 1.24 -21.26 7.80
C LEU A 32 0.64 -20.02 7.12
N VAL A 33 1.20 -19.59 5.98
CA VAL A 33 0.74 -18.39 5.27
C VAL A 33 -0.19 -18.68 4.07
N GLY A 34 -0.74 -19.89 3.95
CA GLY A 34 -1.84 -20.18 3.02
C GLY A 34 -1.49 -20.21 1.53
N GLY A 35 -0.20 -20.31 1.15
CA GLY A 35 0.24 -20.49 -0.23
C GLY A 35 0.84 -19.23 -0.89
N LYS A 36 0.92 -19.20 -2.23
CA LYS A 36 1.63 -18.14 -2.99
C LYS A 36 1.08 -16.74 -2.74
N GLN A 37 -0.23 -16.60 -2.62
CA GLN A 37 -0.88 -15.31 -2.43
C GLN A 37 -0.59 -14.72 -1.06
N GLU A 38 -0.59 -15.55 -0.03
CA GLU A 38 -0.23 -15.16 1.33
C GLU A 38 1.26 -14.83 1.46
N ALA A 39 2.14 -15.62 0.83
CA ALA A 39 3.57 -15.31 0.79
C ALA A 39 3.86 -13.96 0.12
N GLY A 40 3.07 -13.60 -0.90
CA GLY A 40 3.12 -12.28 -1.54
C GLY A 40 2.75 -11.17 -0.56
N ARG A 41 1.66 -11.31 0.20
CA ARG A 41 1.23 -10.32 1.22
C ARG A 41 2.27 -10.13 2.30
N VAL A 42 2.88 -11.20 2.79
CA VAL A 42 3.99 -11.16 3.75
C VAL A 42 5.16 -10.34 3.21
N THR A 43 5.59 -10.60 1.98
CA THR A 43 6.67 -9.86 1.33
C THR A 43 6.35 -8.35 1.24
N ILE A 44 5.11 -8.01 0.90
CA ILE A 44 4.67 -6.62 0.80
C ILE A 44 4.58 -5.97 2.18
N ALA A 45 4.10 -6.70 3.20
CA ALA A 45 4.08 -6.22 4.57
C ALA A 45 5.47 -5.78 5.02
N HIS A 46 6.50 -6.59 4.77
CA HIS A 46 7.89 -6.20 5.05
C HIS A 46 8.32 -4.92 4.31
N GLN A 47 7.94 -4.76 3.05
CA GLN A 47 8.25 -3.55 2.29
C GLN A 47 7.57 -2.31 2.90
N VAL A 48 6.32 -2.42 3.34
CA VAL A 48 5.57 -1.34 3.99
C VAL A 48 6.23 -0.94 5.31
N TYR A 49 6.53 -1.89 6.18
CA TYR A 49 7.21 -1.59 7.45
C TYR A 49 8.62 -1.06 7.24
N ALA A 50 9.36 -1.57 6.25
CA ALA A 50 10.67 -1.06 5.89
C ALA A 50 10.60 0.37 5.32
N ALA A 51 9.55 0.71 4.60
CA ALA A 51 9.32 2.08 4.13
C ALA A 51 8.99 3.01 5.31
N TYR A 52 8.08 2.61 6.20
CA TYR A 52 7.74 3.39 7.39
C TYR A 52 8.98 3.67 8.27
N ARG A 53 9.83 2.68 8.49
CA ARG A 53 11.06 2.81 9.30
C ARG A 53 12.04 3.87 8.76
N ARG A 54 12.03 4.10 7.44
CA ARG A 54 12.93 5.07 6.79
C ARG A 54 12.42 6.51 6.79
N TYR A 55 11.17 6.73 7.19
CA TYR A 55 10.65 8.09 7.21
C TYR A 55 11.26 8.91 8.36
N ASP A 56 11.59 10.15 8.04
CA ASP A 56 11.93 11.16 9.04
C ASP A 56 10.69 11.49 9.89
N SER A 57 10.84 11.38 11.22
CA SER A 57 9.72 11.57 12.15
C SER A 57 9.16 13.00 12.12
N ALA A 58 10.01 14.01 11.93
CA ALA A 58 9.58 15.40 11.84
C ALA A 58 8.81 15.66 10.54
N GLN A 59 9.22 15.01 9.44
CA GLN A 59 8.50 15.07 8.17
C GLN A 59 7.12 14.43 8.28
N LEU A 60 7.03 13.24 8.88
CA LEU A 60 5.73 12.58 9.12
C LEU A 60 4.84 13.41 10.04
N GLN A 61 5.40 14.01 11.08
CA GLN A 61 4.62 14.87 11.98
C GLN A 61 4.03 16.07 11.25
N ARG A 62 4.82 16.76 10.42
CA ARG A 62 4.32 17.84 9.57
C ARG A 62 3.23 17.38 8.60
N LEU A 63 3.37 16.17 8.05
CA LEU A 63 2.36 15.56 7.17
C LEU A 63 1.04 15.35 7.91
N VAL A 64 1.08 14.75 9.11
CA VAL A 64 -0.10 14.51 9.95
C VAL A 64 -0.75 15.83 10.37
N GLN A 65 0.03 16.86 10.69
CA GLN A 65 -0.50 18.18 11.02
C GLN A 65 -1.27 18.79 9.84
N ARG A 66 -0.72 18.76 8.62
CA ARG A 66 -1.43 19.24 7.42
C ARG A 66 -2.71 18.47 7.14
N ALA A 67 -2.68 17.14 7.37
CA ALA A 67 -3.84 16.29 7.17
C ALA A 67 -5.04 16.69 8.04
N GLN A 68 -4.83 17.34 9.19
CA GLN A 68 -5.90 17.70 10.12
C GLN A 68 -6.97 18.59 9.47
N GLU A 69 -6.56 19.50 8.59
CA GLU A 69 -7.47 20.38 7.85
C GLU A 69 -8.45 19.58 6.97
N TYR A 70 -7.97 18.48 6.36
CA TYR A 70 -8.74 17.69 5.39
C TYR A 70 -9.40 16.44 6.01
N ASN A 71 -9.08 16.10 7.25
CA ASN A 71 -9.60 14.92 7.94
C ASN A 71 -11.14 14.81 7.93
N PRO A 72 -11.92 15.89 8.14
CA PRO A 72 -13.37 15.79 8.12
C PRO A 72 -13.90 15.28 6.76
N VAL A 73 -13.46 15.89 5.67
CA VAL A 73 -13.92 15.55 4.32
C VAL A 73 -13.41 14.19 3.85
N ILE A 74 -12.19 13.80 4.26
CA ILE A 74 -11.64 12.48 3.96
C ILE A 74 -12.41 11.38 4.70
N LYS A 75 -12.72 11.58 5.98
CA LYS A 75 -13.50 10.62 6.78
C LYS A 75 -14.93 10.49 6.26
N GLU A 76 -15.54 11.59 5.85
CA GLU A 76 -16.86 11.58 5.22
C GLU A 76 -16.83 10.74 3.94
N ALA A 77 -15.92 11.03 2.99
CA ALA A 77 -15.79 10.28 1.76
C ALA A 77 -15.47 8.80 2.01
N ALA A 78 -14.56 8.51 2.93
CA ALA A 78 -14.20 7.14 3.31
C ALA A 78 -15.41 6.35 3.82
N LYS A 79 -16.24 6.96 4.67
CA LYS A 79 -17.48 6.36 5.19
C LYS A 79 -18.49 6.09 4.07
N GLU A 80 -18.73 7.06 3.20
CA GLU A 80 -19.71 6.94 2.10
C GLU A 80 -19.34 5.85 1.09
N PHE A 81 -18.05 5.58 0.90
CA PHE A 81 -17.58 4.57 -0.04
C PHE A 81 -17.06 3.29 0.63
N ASP A 82 -17.26 3.12 1.93
CA ASP A 82 -16.77 1.96 2.68
C ASP A 82 -15.27 1.71 2.44
N ILE A 83 -14.46 2.73 2.73
CA ILE A 83 -12.99 2.70 2.66
C ILE A 83 -12.44 2.99 4.05
N ASP A 84 -11.34 2.32 4.42
CA ASP A 84 -10.59 2.71 5.62
C ASP A 84 -10.12 4.18 5.49
N PRO A 85 -10.51 5.09 6.40
CA PRO A 85 -10.11 6.49 6.32
C PRO A 85 -8.59 6.69 6.36
N ASN A 86 -7.84 5.81 7.04
CA ASN A 86 -6.38 5.88 7.04
C ASN A 86 -5.79 5.50 5.68
N LEU A 87 -6.44 4.59 4.94
CA LEU A 87 -6.04 4.26 3.58
C LEU A 87 -6.25 5.46 2.65
N LEU A 88 -7.40 6.11 2.73
CA LEU A 88 -7.68 7.29 1.92
C LEU A 88 -6.75 8.46 2.29
N GLN A 89 -6.40 8.63 3.58
CA GLN A 89 -5.34 9.56 4.00
C GLN A 89 -3.97 9.18 3.42
N GLY A 90 -3.64 7.88 3.34
CA GLY A 90 -2.41 7.38 2.72
C GLY A 90 -2.32 7.73 1.24
N ILE A 91 -3.43 7.65 0.50
CA ILE A 91 -3.50 8.09 -0.90
C ILE A 91 -3.23 9.60 -0.98
N ALA A 92 -3.95 10.44 -0.24
CA ALA A 92 -3.75 11.89 -0.24
C ALA A 92 -2.31 12.30 0.14
N ALA A 93 -1.71 11.61 1.12
CA ALA A 93 -0.34 11.82 1.53
C ALA A 93 0.65 11.52 0.39
N THR A 94 0.40 10.44 -0.36
CA THR A 94 1.25 10.03 -1.48
C THR A 94 1.11 10.97 -2.67
N GLU A 95 -0.11 11.45 -2.96
CA GLU A 95 -0.42 12.30 -4.11
C GLU A 95 0.06 13.75 -3.93
N SER A 96 -0.25 14.36 -2.81
CA SER A 96 0.01 15.79 -2.61
C SER A 96 0.75 16.14 -1.33
N SER A 97 0.96 15.19 -0.42
CA SER A 97 1.42 15.46 0.95
C SER A 97 0.52 16.47 1.69
N PHE A 98 -0.78 16.47 1.38
CA PHE A 98 -1.79 17.44 1.84
C PHE A 98 -1.46 18.89 1.48
N LEU A 99 -0.84 19.09 0.32
CA LEU A 99 -0.60 20.40 -0.29
C LEU A 99 -1.28 20.39 -1.67
N PRO A 100 -2.61 20.62 -1.72
CA PRO A 100 -3.36 20.51 -2.97
C PRO A 100 -2.84 21.51 -4.00
N ARG A 101 -2.65 21.01 -5.22
CA ARG A 101 -2.12 21.79 -6.35
C ARG A 101 -2.54 21.15 -7.67
N ASP A 102 -2.35 21.88 -8.73
CA ASP A 102 -2.39 21.34 -10.09
C ASP A 102 -0.98 20.85 -10.46
N SER A 103 -0.89 19.66 -11.02
CA SER A 103 0.37 19.10 -11.51
C SER A 103 0.49 19.28 -13.03
N ILE A 104 1.73 19.24 -13.53
CA ILE A 104 2.03 19.30 -14.97
C ILE A 104 1.38 18.13 -15.72
N ASP A 105 1.23 16.99 -15.06
CA ASP A 105 0.63 15.77 -15.62
C ASP A 105 -0.91 15.81 -15.61
N GLY A 106 -1.51 16.96 -15.25
CA GLY A 106 -2.95 17.16 -15.23
C GLY A 106 -3.67 16.61 -13.99
N GLY A 107 -2.94 16.32 -12.93
CA GLY A 107 -3.54 15.98 -11.63
C GLY A 107 -4.00 17.22 -10.88
N HIS A 108 -5.18 17.18 -10.26
CA HIS A 108 -5.81 18.30 -9.57
C HIS A 108 -6.08 18.00 -8.10
N GLY A 109 -5.82 18.99 -7.26
CA GLY A 109 -6.26 19.02 -5.87
C GLY A 109 -5.49 18.09 -4.94
N LEU A 110 -6.17 17.70 -3.86
CA LEU A 110 -5.60 16.92 -2.76
C LEU A 110 -5.17 15.50 -3.18
N PHE A 111 -5.96 14.87 -4.06
CA PHE A 111 -5.80 13.50 -4.52
C PHE A 111 -5.24 13.40 -5.95
N GLN A 112 -4.78 14.50 -6.53
CA GLN A 112 -4.17 14.58 -7.87
C GLN A 112 -5.02 13.86 -8.94
N ILE A 113 -6.33 14.13 -8.92
CA ILE A 113 -7.27 13.52 -9.85
C ILE A 113 -7.05 14.04 -11.26
N THR A 114 -6.91 13.11 -12.21
CA THR A 114 -6.80 13.40 -13.65
C THR A 114 -8.15 13.17 -14.36
N LYS A 115 -8.22 12.16 -15.20
CA LYS A 115 -9.44 11.75 -15.91
C LYS A 115 -10.21 10.74 -15.09
N VAL A 116 -11.47 11.06 -14.78
CA VAL A 116 -12.37 10.19 -14.04
C VAL A 116 -13.44 9.65 -15.00
N PRO A 117 -13.75 8.34 -14.98
CA PRO A 117 -14.86 7.79 -15.74
C PRO A 117 -16.17 8.50 -15.38
N LYS A 118 -17.03 8.75 -16.39
CA LYS A 118 -18.31 9.45 -16.18
C LYS A 118 -19.17 8.81 -15.10
N ALA A 119 -19.24 7.47 -15.08
CA ALA A 119 -19.97 6.73 -14.05
C ALA A 119 -19.50 7.02 -12.62
N VAL A 120 -18.18 7.22 -12.44
CA VAL A 120 -17.57 7.56 -11.14
C VAL A 120 -17.95 8.98 -10.72
N VAL A 121 -17.94 9.94 -11.66
CA VAL A 121 -18.38 11.32 -11.40
C VAL A 121 -19.85 11.34 -10.98
N GLU A 122 -20.70 10.61 -11.70
CA GLU A 122 -22.13 10.48 -11.37
C GLU A 122 -22.35 9.82 -10.02
N GLN A 123 -21.56 8.80 -9.67
CA GLN A 123 -21.62 8.15 -8.37
C GLN A 123 -21.24 9.11 -7.24
N ALA A 124 -20.12 9.81 -7.36
CA ALA A 124 -19.68 10.80 -6.38
C ALA A 124 -20.73 11.93 -6.23
N GLY A 125 -21.29 12.41 -7.35
CA GLY A 125 -22.35 13.41 -7.36
C GLY A 125 -23.62 12.98 -6.63
N ARG A 126 -24.02 11.71 -6.77
CA ARG A 126 -25.18 11.16 -6.01
C ARG A 126 -24.95 11.18 -4.51
N HIS A 127 -23.75 10.78 -4.03
CA HIS A 127 -23.42 10.82 -2.60
C HIS A 127 -23.34 12.25 -2.05
N LEU A 128 -22.91 13.20 -2.88
CA LEU A 128 -22.84 14.61 -2.52
C LEU A 128 -24.18 15.35 -2.67
N SER A 129 -25.16 14.75 -3.36
CA SER A 129 -26.40 15.44 -3.84
C SER A 129 -26.08 16.66 -4.72
N GLU A 130 -25.02 16.57 -5.54
CA GLU A 130 -24.54 17.62 -6.40
C GLU A 130 -24.31 17.12 -7.83
N HIS A 131 -24.64 17.94 -8.84
CA HIS A 131 -24.50 17.59 -10.25
C HIS A 131 -23.19 18.09 -10.88
N GLN A 132 -22.59 19.12 -10.28
CA GLN A 132 -21.33 19.71 -10.77
C GLN A 132 -20.27 19.62 -9.68
N LEU A 133 -19.23 18.85 -9.95
CA LEU A 133 -18.13 18.64 -9.02
C LEU A 133 -16.89 19.40 -9.46
N SER A 134 -16.23 20.08 -8.52
CA SER A 134 -14.98 20.79 -8.74
C SER A 134 -13.81 20.02 -8.18
N LEU A 135 -12.79 19.77 -8.99
CA LEU A 135 -11.56 19.12 -8.56
C LEU A 135 -10.74 19.97 -7.56
N HIS A 136 -10.99 21.27 -7.50
CA HIS A 136 -10.33 22.18 -6.55
C HIS A 136 -11.05 22.29 -5.20
N ASN A 137 -12.30 21.84 -5.11
CA ASN A 137 -12.99 21.74 -3.84
C ASN A 137 -12.51 20.48 -3.08
N PRO A 138 -11.92 20.58 -1.88
CA PRO A 138 -11.37 19.43 -1.17
C PRO A 138 -12.40 18.33 -0.89
N ARG A 139 -13.67 18.67 -0.61
CA ARG A 139 -14.73 17.70 -0.36
C ARG A 139 -15.08 16.93 -1.64
N HIS A 140 -15.29 17.64 -2.76
CA HIS A 140 -15.56 17.00 -4.05
C HIS A 140 -14.37 16.14 -4.51
N ASN A 141 -13.15 16.65 -4.33
CA ASN A 141 -11.93 15.94 -4.68
C ASN A 141 -11.77 14.64 -3.87
N ALA A 142 -12.10 14.64 -2.56
CA ALA A 142 -12.09 13.46 -1.72
C ALA A 142 -13.15 12.41 -2.13
N PHE A 143 -14.36 12.86 -2.46
CA PHE A 143 -15.43 11.96 -2.94
C PHE A 143 -15.11 11.35 -4.30
N LEU A 144 -14.58 12.15 -5.23
CA LEU A 144 -14.11 11.66 -6.52
C LEU A 144 -12.95 10.67 -6.37
N ALA A 145 -12.02 10.92 -5.47
CA ALA A 145 -10.92 10.01 -5.18
C ALA A 145 -11.41 8.68 -4.62
N ALA A 146 -12.31 8.72 -3.63
CA ALA A 146 -12.89 7.54 -3.02
C ALA A 146 -13.68 6.69 -4.04
N ALA A 147 -14.53 7.33 -4.84
CA ALA A 147 -15.27 6.67 -5.90
C ALA A 147 -14.35 6.07 -6.97
N THR A 148 -13.30 6.80 -7.38
CA THR A 148 -12.30 6.32 -8.35
C THR A 148 -11.55 5.12 -7.82
N PHE A 149 -11.11 5.16 -6.57
CA PHE A 149 -10.40 4.04 -5.95
C PHE A 149 -11.28 2.79 -5.85
N LYS A 150 -12.53 2.92 -5.40
CA LYS A 150 -13.48 1.78 -5.36
C LYS A 150 -13.75 1.21 -6.73
N TYR A 151 -13.92 2.08 -7.74
CA TYR A 151 -14.10 1.64 -9.12
C TYR A 151 -12.90 0.81 -9.61
N TYR A 152 -11.68 1.29 -9.40
CA TYR A 152 -10.48 0.56 -9.83
C TYR A 152 -10.20 -0.67 -8.99
N LEU A 153 -10.54 -0.66 -7.71
CA LEU A 153 -10.45 -1.83 -6.85
C LEU A 153 -11.34 -2.96 -7.39
N ALA A 154 -12.61 -2.66 -7.73
CA ALA A 154 -13.51 -3.62 -8.35
C ALA A 154 -13.00 -4.11 -9.72
N GLU A 155 -12.46 -3.21 -10.56
CA GLU A 155 -11.82 -3.56 -11.84
C GLU A 155 -10.62 -4.50 -11.69
N MET A 156 -10.00 -4.53 -10.51
CA MET A 156 -8.84 -5.38 -10.15
C MET A 156 -9.24 -6.55 -9.25
N ASN A 157 -10.52 -6.98 -9.26
CA ASN A 157 -11.04 -8.10 -8.48
C ASN A 157 -10.79 -7.96 -6.97
N ASP A 158 -10.95 -6.76 -6.46
CA ASP A 158 -10.73 -6.37 -5.05
C ASP A 158 -9.31 -6.63 -4.52
N ASP A 159 -8.33 -6.74 -5.42
CA ASP A 159 -6.92 -6.75 -5.04
C ASP A 159 -6.46 -5.33 -4.68
N LEU A 160 -6.15 -5.12 -3.39
CA LEU A 160 -5.76 -3.81 -2.85
C LEU A 160 -4.55 -3.20 -3.57
N PHE A 161 -3.54 -4.00 -3.88
CA PHE A 161 -2.30 -3.52 -4.47
C PHE A 161 -2.47 -3.17 -5.94
N LEU A 162 -3.18 -4.01 -6.67
CA LEU A 162 -3.52 -3.74 -8.06
C LEU A 162 -4.51 -2.58 -8.18
N GLY A 163 -5.47 -2.45 -7.26
CA GLY A 163 -6.37 -1.30 -7.17
C GLY A 163 -5.63 0.01 -6.93
N LEU A 164 -4.65 0.04 -6.03
CA LEU A 164 -3.79 1.19 -5.80
C LEU A 164 -2.91 1.51 -7.01
N LEU A 165 -2.34 0.51 -7.67
CA LEU A 165 -1.60 0.73 -8.92
C LEU A 165 -2.51 1.28 -10.02
N ALA A 166 -3.72 0.72 -10.19
CA ALA A 166 -4.68 1.20 -11.17
C ALA A 166 -5.10 2.65 -10.90
N TYR A 167 -5.19 3.05 -9.63
CA TYR A 167 -5.44 4.44 -9.26
C TYR A 167 -4.34 5.37 -9.77
N ASN A 168 -3.08 4.95 -9.66
CA ASN A 168 -1.92 5.77 -10.04
C ASN A 168 -1.62 5.78 -11.54
N ILE A 169 -1.61 4.61 -12.21
CA ILE A 169 -1.20 4.48 -13.61
C ILE A 169 -2.36 4.24 -14.58
N GLY A 170 -3.58 4.16 -14.07
CA GLY A 170 -4.76 3.77 -14.83
C GLY A 170 -4.88 2.25 -15.06
N PRO A 171 -6.12 1.74 -15.18
CA PRO A 171 -6.37 0.30 -15.33
C PRO A 171 -6.25 -0.21 -16.77
N ALA A 172 -6.43 0.66 -17.77
CA ALA A 172 -6.67 0.30 -19.17
C ALA A 172 -5.41 0.33 -20.07
N ASN A 173 -5.61 0.49 -21.37
CA ASN A 173 -4.56 0.51 -22.39
C ASN A 173 -3.46 1.51 -22.08
N GLY A 174 -2.21 1.02 -22.02
CA GLY A 174 -1.03 1.78 -21.59
C GLY A 174 -0.86 1.83 -20.06
N GLY A 175 -1.84 1.34 -19.30
CA GLY A 175 -1.81 1.21 -17.85
C GLY A 175 -1.57 -0.22 -17.38
N LEU A 176 -2.10 -0.52 -16.19
CA LEU A 176 -1.79 -1.76 -15.45
C LEU A 176 -2.12 -3.05 -16.23
N ARG A 177 -3.32 -3.15 -16.84
CA ARG A 177 -3.72 -4.36 -17.60
C ARG A 177 -2.81 -4.66 -18.77
N PHE A 178 -2.33 -3.62 -19.47
CA PHE A 178 -1.38 -3.80 -20.56
C PHE A 178 -0.08 -4.43 -20.07
N ILE A 179 0.46 -3.93 -18.95
CA ILE A 179 1.69 -4.45 -18.35
C ILE A 179 1.48 -5.89 -17.88
N MET A 180 0.37 -6.18 -17.20
CA MET A 180 0.03 -7.52 -16.74
C MET A 180 -0.04 -8.53 -17.90
N GLN A 181 -0.68 -8.15 -19.00
CA GLN A 181 -0.79 -8.99 -20.19
C GLN A 181 0.57 -9.22 -20.86
N GLN A 182 1.38 -8.17 -20.99
CA GLN A 182 2.68 -8.24 -21.65
C GLN A 182 3.65 -9.17 -20.92
N TYR A 183 3.61 -9.19 -19.60
CA TYR A 183 4.54 -9.98 -18.78
C TYR A 183 3.90 -11.25 -18.19
N GLY A 184 2.64 -11.53 -18.50
CA GLY A 184 1.93 -12.71 -17.97
C GLY A 184 1.79 -12.70 -16.45
N ALA A 185 1.86 -11.53 -15.82
CA ALA A 185 1.79 -11.36 -14.38
C ALA A 185 0.36 -10.99 -13.94
N THR A 186 -0.11 -11.60 -12.85
CA THR A 186 -1.49 -11.45 -12.35
C THR A 186 -1.56 -10.89 -10.94
N ASP A 187 -0.41 -10.68 -10.29
CA ASP A 187 -0.33 -10.17 -8.93
C ASP A 187 0.77 -9.09 -8.80
N PHE A 188 0.66 -8.27 -7.73
CA PHE A 188 1.56 -7.15 -7.53
C PHE A 188 3.04 -7.55 -7.37
N VAL A 189 3.32 -8.63 -6.64
CA VAL A 189 4.71 -9.07 -6.38
C VAL A 189 5.40 -9.45 -7.67
N THR A 190 4.67 -10.15 -8.55
CA THR A 190 5.19 -10.60 -9.85
C THR A 190 5.36 -9.44 -10.82
N ILE A 191 4.45 -8.44 -10.81
CA ILE A 191 4.50 -7.31 -11.75
C ILE A 191 5.47 -6.21 -11.30
N GLN A 192 5.71 -6.06 -10.00
CA GLN A 192 6.52 -4.97 -9.43
C GLN A 192 7.89 -4.78 -10.11
N PRO A 193 8.65 -5.83 -10.45
CA PRO A 193 9.95 -5.67 -11.14
C PRO A 193 9.83 -5.04 -12.53
N TYR A 194 8.69 -5.15 -13.19
CA TYR A 194 8.46 -4.64 -14.55
C TYR A 194 7.97 -3.19 -14.58
N LEU A 195 7.68 -2.60 -13.42
CA LEU A 195 7.27 -1.21 -13.29
C LEU A 195 8.46 -0.23 -13.19
N GLN A 196 9.54 -0.48 -13.95
CA GLN A 196 10.83 0.23 -13.77
C GLN A 196 10.74 1.74 -14.05
N LEU A 197 9.91 2.15 -14.99
CA LEU A 197 9.69 3.55 -15.38
C LEU A 197 8.43 4.15 -14.75
N LEU A 198 7.73 3.38 -13.92
CA LEU A 198 6.49 3.75 -13.27
C LEU A 198 6.68 3.70 -11.74
N PRO A 199 5.83 4.35 -10.95
CA PRO A 199 5.95 4.37 -9.50
C PRO A 199 5.62 3.00 -8.88
N ARG A 200 6.51 2.04 -9.07
CA ARG A 200 6.42 0.65 -8.58
C ARG A 200 6.24 0.52 -7.07
N ASP A 201 6.58 1.56 -6.34
CA ASP A 201 6.47 1.64 -4.89
C ASP A 201 5.20 2.36 -4.43
N TYR A 202 4.33 2.76 -5.36
CA TYR A 202 3.12 3.53 -5.03
C TYR A 202 2.25 2.86 -3.96
N PRO A 203 1.85 1.57 -4.07
CA PRO A 203 1.09 0.91 -3.03
C PRO A 203 1.85 0.85 -1.69
N ILE A 204 3.15 0.66 -1.73
CA ILE A 204 4.00 0.61 -0.53
C ILE A 204 4.00 1.96 0.19
N ARG A 205 4.13 3.07 -0.56
CA ARG A 205 4.08 4.43 0.01
C ARG A 205 2.72 4.74 0.59
N VAL A 206 1.63 4.44 -0.13
CA VAL A 206 0.26 4.64 0.36
C VAL A 206 0.05 3.89 1.68
N LEU A 207 0.41 2.62 1.73
CA LEU A 207 0.20 1.80 2.93
C LEU A 207 1.11 2.20 4.09
N SER A 208 2.34 2.65 3.82
CA SER A 208 3.22 3.14 4.88
C SER A 208 2.76 4.47 5.47
N TYR A 209 2.17 5.37 4.67
CA TYR A 209 1.49 6.55 5.20
C TYR A 209 0.18 6.20 5.92
N SER A 210 -0.59 5.24 5.40
CA SER A 210 -1.78 4.73 6.08
C SER A 210 -1.43 4.20 7.49
N LEU A 211 -0.32 3.48 7.62
CA LEU A 211 0.20 3.03 8.92
C LEU A 211 0.52 4.20 9.84
N ALA A 212 1.17 5.26 9.33
CA ALA A 212 1.48 6.46 10.12
C ALA A 212 0.20 7.12 10.67
N PHE A 213 -0.86 7.27 9.85
CA PHE A 213 -2.14 7.82 10.30
C PHE A 213 -2.83 6.93 11.33
N ARG A 214 -2.78 5.62 11.14
CA ARG A 214 -3.34 4.65 12.09
C ARG A 214 -2.62 4.68 13.43
N LEU A 215 -1.30 4.79 13.42
CA LEU A 215 -0.49 4.97 14.65
C LEU A 215 -0.86 6.26 15.34
N TRP A 216 -0.91 7.37 14.58
CA TRP A 216 -1.33 8.66 15.14
C TRP A 216 -2.73 8.61 15.75
N GLN A 217 -3.66 7.96 15.08
CA GLN A 217 -5.04 7.82 15.57
C GLN A 217 -5.13 7.00 16.86
N LYS A 218 -4.34 5.91 16.96
CA LYS A 218 -4.39 4.99 18.11
C LYS A 218 -3.56 5.46 19.30
N GLU A 219 -2.39 6.03 19.02
CA GLU A 219 -1.38 6.35 20.03
C GLU A 219 -1.28 7.85 20.36
N GLY A 220 -1.93 8.71 19.57
CA GLY A 220 -1.77 10.17 19.67
C GLY A 220 -0.37 10.67 19.28
N LYS A 221 0.51 9.79 18.82
CA LYS A 221 1.88 10.09 18.42
C LYS A 221 2.37 9.13 17.34
N LEU A 222 3.42 9.53 16.64
CA LEU A 222 4.17 8.64 15.74
C LEU A 222 5.22 7.88 16.55
N LEU A 223 5.26 6.57 16.37
CA LEU A 223 6.24 5.71 17.01
C LEU A 223 7.41 5.50 16.03
N ALA A 224 8.64 5.70 16.50
CA ALA A 224 9.82 5.28 15.75
C ALA A 224 9.85 3.75 15.65
N TYR A 225 10.11 3.24 14.45
CA TYR A 225 10.26 1.80 14.25
C TYR A 225 11.66 1.37 14.69
N GLU A 226 11.77 0.94 15.94
CA GLU A 226 12.99 0.38 16.51
C GLU A 226 12.81 -1.13 16.69
N GLU A 227 13.72 -1.91 16.13
CA GLU A 227 13.70 -3.37 16.32
C GLU A 227 13.78 -3.72 17.81
N GLY A 228 12.95 -4.65 18.23
CA GLY A 228 12.86 -5.12 19.62
C GLY A 228 12.09 -4.23 20.59
N LYS A 229 11.77 -2.97 20.25
CA LYS A 229 10.96 -2.09 21.11
C LYS A 229 9.57 -1.84 20.53
N ASN A 230 9.49 -1.10 19.44
CA ASN A 230 8.22 -0.69 18.86
C ASN A 230 7.79 -1.55 17.66
N ALA A 231 8.70 -2.35 17.08
CA ALA A 231 8.43 -3.10 15.86
C ALA A 231 7.21 -4.01 15.99
N LEU A 232 7.18 -4.86 17.02
CA LEU A 232 6.04 -5.76 17.28
C LEU A 232 4.74 -5.01 17.55
N HIS A 233 4.81 -3.90 18.29
CA HIS A 233 3.63 -3.09 18.58
C HIS A 233 3.07 -2.44 17.32
N ILE A 234 3.93 -1.90 16.45
CA ILE A 234 3.55 -1.31 15.16
C ILE A 234 2.93 -2.37 14.24
N GLN A 235 3.52 -3.56 14.19
CA GLN A 235 2.97 -4.68 13.42
C GLN A 235 1.61 -5.13 13.97
N HIS A 236 1.44 -5.15 15.28
CA HIS A 236 0.18 -5.52 15.95
C HIS A 236 -0.96 -4.53 15.68
N ILE A 237 -0.64 -3.24 15.50
CA ILE A 237 -1.61 -2.25 15.05
C ILE A 237 -2.09 -2.56 13.65
N GLY A 238 -1.21 -3.06 12.81
CA GLY A 238 -1.51 -3.60 11.49
C GLY A 238 -2.10 -2.61 10.50
N ILE A 239 -2.32 -3.08 9.29
CA ILE A 239 -3.03 -2.39 8.21
C ILE A 239 -4.10 -3.35 7.69
N PRO A 240 -5.38 -2.95 7.57
CA PRO A 240 -6.41 -3.78 6.97
C PRO A 240 -6.01 -4.25 5.56
N GLY A 241 -6.17 -5.54 5.29
CA GLY A 241 -5.77 -6.15 4.04
C GLY A 241 -4.28 -6.53 3.92
N LEU A 242 -3.46 -6.19 4.93
CA LEU A 242 -2.09 -6.65 5.08
C LEU A 242 -2.00 -7.62 6.27
N LEU A 243 -1.14 -8.63 6.15
CA LEU A 243 -0.84 -9.48 7.31
C LEU A 243 -0.11 -8.65 8.36
N ALA A 244 -0.66 -8.65 9.59
CA ALA A 244 -0.09 -7.91 10.71
C ALA A 244 0.99 -8.72 11.44
N ASP A 245 0.91 -10.04 11.37
CA ASP A 245 1.64 -10.94 12.25
C ASP A 245 2.74 -11.72 11.52
N PHE A 246 3.88 -11.66 12.10
CA PHE A 246 4.96 -12.63 11.98
C PHE A 246 5.26 -13.20 13.34
#